data_e1ba02ee1f5fe2c2d167e47f510d75fa
#
_entry.id   e1ba02ee1f5fe2c2d167e47f510d75fa
#
_cell.length_a   1.000
_cell.length_b   1.000
_cell.length_c   1.000
_cell.angle_alpha   90.00
_cell.angle_beta   90.00
_cell.angle_gamma   90.00
#
_symmetry.space_group_name_H-M   'P 1'
#
loop_
_entity.id
_entity.type
_entity.pdbx_description
1 polymer ?
#
loop_
_entity_poly.entity_id
_entity_poly.type
_entity_poly.pdbx_seq_one_letter_code
_entity_poly.pdbx_strand_id
1 'polypeptide(L)'
;MVTLNQHSEKSMKKVLLTLPLLLSSHVYAAQCQVDIKNEIHLSGDKLEIHQASGEAAVLDKQNNLTIQGETITLNPEQKQAVSNYRESLNEYLPRAKQIAQDGLALANDIVDDVAESFDAPEAFDGVKQSMKQFYADIEARYYQNGDLILPAESFDSLAKTWNDDLDKAMALFNQEFITSAFGAMSEKMKAEGGLNLTEMANSMAELKERIANRIAEHQSQVEQQSEDFCDSLGEIAEQEQQLHQKIPQLKDYKVFTI
;
A
#
# COMPACT_ATOMS: atom_id res chain seq x y z
N MET A 1 37.16 38.11 -41.47
CA MET A 1 37.51 36.71 -41.19
C MET A 1 37.54 36.55 -39.69
N VAL A 2 36.40 36.22 -39.07
CA VAL A 2 36.28 35.99 -37.63
C VAL A 2 35.39 34.77 -37.46
N THR A 3 36.00 33.66 -37.05
CA THR A 3 35.34 32.40 -36.73
C THR A 3 34.75 32.49 -35.34
N LEU A 4 33.43 32.55 -35.24
CA LEU A 4 32.68 32.47 -33.97
C LEU A 4 32.45 31.02 -33.56
N ASN A 5 32.77 30.79 -32.35
CA ASN A 5 32.95 29.58 -31.60
C ASN A 5 31.61 28.80 -31.38
N GLN A 6 31.52 27.61 -31.99
CA GLN A 6 30.37 26.67 -31.88
C GLN A 6 30.44 25.74 -30.63
N HIS A 7 30.95 26.21 -29.50
CA HIS A 7 31.17 25.34 -28.34
C HIS A 7 30.20 25.51 -27.17
N SER A 8 29.23 26.46 -27.25
CA SER A 8 28.32 26.73 -26.09
C SER A 8 26.98 25.99 -26.11
N GLU A 9 26.52 25.46 -27.24
CA GLU A 9 25.19 24.84 -27.33
C GLU A 9 25.11 23.36 -26.91
N LYS A 10 26.25 22.68 -26.77
CA LYS A 10 26.25 21.24 -26.41
C LYS A 10 26.20 20.94 -24.90
N SER A 11 26.41 21.95 -24.08
CA SER A 11 26.44 21.76 -22.61
C SER A 11 25.06 21.83 -21.95
N MET A 12 24.11 22.61 -22.50
CA MET A 12 22.77 22.78 -21.89
C MET A 12 21.80 21.63 -22.16
N LYS A 13 22.03 20.83 -23.22
CA LYS A 13 21.17 19.66 -23.53
C LYS A 13 21.47 18.41 -22.70
N LYS A 14 22.57 18.40 -21.92
CA LYS A 14 22.96 17.25 -21.09
C LYS A 14 22.50 17.35 -19.62
N VAL A 15 22.04 18.50 -19.18
CA VAL A 15 21.60 18.71 -17.78
C VAL A 15 20.13 18.34 -17.59
N LEU A 16 19.32 18.34 -18.66
CA LEU A 16 17.89 18.01 -18.56
C LEU A 16 17.57 16.49 -18.63
N LEU A 17 18.57 15.63 -18.84
CA LEU A 17 18.37 14.19 -19.06
C LEU A 17 18.77 13.30 -17.87
N THR A 18 19.17 13.88 -16.73
CA THR A 18 19.67 13.11 -15.58
C THR A 18 18.72 13.06 -14.38
N LEU A 19 17.52 13.61 -14.49
CA LEU A 19 16.54 13.61 -13.39
C LEU A 19 15.71 12.34 -13.21
N PRO A 20 15.55 11.42 -14.19
CA PRO A 20 14.75 10.20 -13.96
C PRO A 20 15.55 9.01 -13.39
N LEU A 21 16.84 9.15 -13.08
CA LEU A 21 17.69 8.00 -12.71
C LEU A 21 17.84 7.75 -11.21
N LEU A 22 17.16 8.51 -10.35
CA LEU A 22 17.24 8.31 -8.89
C LEU A 22 16.02 7.62 -8.27
N LEU A 23 15.02 7.24 -9.07
CA LEU A 23 13.84 6.49 -8.60
C LEU A 23 13.89 4.99 -8.90
N SER A 24 15.00 4.48 -9.40
CA SER A 24 15.23 3.04 -9.47
C SER A 24 15.93 2.53 -8.21
N SER A 25 15.47 2.94 -7.03
CA SER A 25 15.57 2.08 -5.87
C SER A 25 14.74 0.85 -6.20
N HIS A 26 15.39 -0.24 -6.51
CA HIS A 26 14.77 -1.54 -6.53
C HIS A 26 14.28 -1.76 -5.10
N VAL A 27 13.03 -1.39 -4.83
CA VAL A 27 12.31 -1.90 -3.69
C VAL A 27 12.26 -3.40 -3.94
N TYR A 28 13.18 -4.12 -3.36
CA TYR A 28 13.01 -5.53 -3.09
C TYR A 28 11.89 -5.58 -2.04
N ALA A 29 10.65 -5.36 -2.49
CA ALA A 29 9.51 -5.82 -1.75
C ALA A 29 9.76 -7.31 -1.55
N ALA A 30 9.91 -7.75 -0.32
CA ALA A 30 9.93 -9.16 0.01
C ALA A 30 8.78 -9.78 -0.79
N GLN A 31 9.09 -10.68 -1.72
CA GLN A 31 8.07 -11.25 -2.59
C GLN A 31 7.29 -12.25 -1.73
N CYS A 32 6.26 -11.76 -1.06
CA CYS A 32 5.27 -12.61 -0.44
C CYS A 32 4.52 -13.36 -1.56
N GLN A 33 5.05 -14.45 -2.04
CA GLN A 33 4.37 -15.27 -3.03
C GLN A 33 3.32 -16.14 -2.33
N VAL A 34 2.26 -15.52 -1.89
CA VAL A 34 1.13 -16.19 -1.25
C VAL A 34 -0.11 -16.00 -2.10
N ASP A 35 -0.62 -17.08 -2.67
CA ASP A 35 -1.92 -17.09 -3.37
C ASP A 35 -3.04 -17.31 -2.36
N ILE A 36 -4.16 -16.60 -2.56
CA ILE A 36 -5.41 -16.80 -1.81
C ILE A 36 -6.30 -17.71 -2.65
N LYS A 37 -6.52 -18.94 -2.19
CA LYS A 37 -7.26 -19.96 -2.94
C LYS A 37 -8.77 -19.89 -2.76
N ASN A 38 -9.23 -19.55 -1.57
CA ASN A 38 -10.64 -19.38 -1.24
C ASN A 38 -10.84 -18.00 -0.61
N GLU A 39 -11.96 -17.36 -0.91
CA GLU A 39 -12.31 -16.07 -0.34
C GLU A 39 -12.49 -16.20 1.18
N ILE A 40 -12.00 -15.23 1.94
CA ILE A 40 -12.21 -15.17 3.39
C ILE A 40 -12.95 -13.91 3.80
N HIS A 41 -13.88 -14.11 4.75
CA HIS A 41 -14.53 -13.04 5.48
C HIS A 41 -14.14 -13.15 6.95
N LEU A 42 -13.51 -12.10 7.49
CA LEU A 42 -12.98 -12.07 8.86
C LEU A 42 -13.56 -10.89 9.62
N SER A 43 -14.35 -11.18 10.65
CA SER A 43 -15.02 -10.17 11.48
C SER A 43 -14.51 -10.08 12.92
N GLY A 44 -13.32 -10.62 13.21
CA GLY A 44 -12.82 -10.75 14.59
C GLY A 44 -13.41 -11.94 15.34
N ASP A 45 -14.72 -12.01 15.43
CA ASP A 45 -15.45 -13.11 16.11
C ASP A 45 -15.74 -14.31 15.19
N LYS A 46 -15.72 -14.11 13.87
CA LYS A 46 -16.14 -15.10 12.88
C LYS A 46 -15.15 -15.15 11.74
N LEU A 47 -14.80 -16.35 11.30
CA LEU A 47 -14.07 -16.61 10.06
C LEU A 47 -14.95 -17.43 9.13
N GLU A 48 -15.18 -16.95 7.92
CA GLU A 48 -15.80 -17.69 6.84
C GLU A 48 -14.81 -17.90 5.71
N ILE A 49 -14.76 -19.11 5.18
CA ILE A 49 -13.94 -19.48 4.02
C ILE A 49 -14.90 -19.96 2.94
N HIS A 50 -14.98 -19.20 1.84
CA HIS A 50 -15.93 -19.45 0.76
C HIS A 50 -15.19 -20.03 -0.44
N GLN A 51 -15.67 -21.20 -0.89
CA GLN A 51 -15.21 -21.80 -2.15
C GLN A 51 -15.88 -21.11 -3.36
N ALA A 52 -15.28 -21.22 -4.52
CA ALA A 52 -15.84 -20.72 -5.76
C ALA A 52 -17.20 -21.39 -6.11
N SER A 53 -17.49 -22.56 -5.57
CA SER A 53 -18.79 -23.26 -5.68
C SER A 53 -19.91 -22.57 -4.88
N GLY A 54 -19.57 -21.64 -3.98
CA GLY A 54 -20.48 -21.02 -3.02
C GLY A 54 -20.62 -21.76 -1.69
N GLU A 55 -19.93 -22.89 -1.54
CA GLU A 55 -19.88 -23.63 -0.28
C GLU A 55 -18.97 -22.93 0.72
N ALA A 56 -19.34 -22.91 2.01
CA ALA A 56 -18.59 -22.23 3.06
C ALA A 56 -18.27 -23.11 4.23
N ALA A 57 -17.06 -22.91 4.78
CA ALA A 57 -16.70 -23.33 6.15
C ALA A 57 -16.74 -22.10 7.06
N VAL A 58 -17.43 -22.21 8.19
CA VAL A 58 -17.66 -21.12 9.14
C VAL A 58 -17.14 -21.51 10.50
N LEU A 59 -16.27 -20.70 11.06
CA LEU A 59 -15.81 -20.74 12.45
C LEU A 59 -16.43 -19.59 13.22
N ASP A 60 -17.21 -19.91 14.23
CA ASP A 60 -17.86 -18.92 15.07
C ASP A 60 -16.98 -18.49 16.28
N LYS A 61 -17.49 -17.55 17.06
CA LYS A 61 -16.84 -17.02 18.28
C LYS A 61 -16.53 -18.11 19.31
N GLN A 62 -17.31 -19.18 19.37
CA GLN A 62 -17.14 -20.29 20.28
C GLN A 62 -16.27 -21.41 19.72
N ASN A 63 -15.60 -21.18 18.59
CA ASN A 63 -14.79 -22.15 17.85
C ASN A 63 -15.62 -23.39 17.40
N ASN A 64 -16.91 -23.21 17.11
CA ASN A 64 -17.67 -24.24 16.42
C ASN A 64 -17.42 -24.13 14.92
N LEU A 65 -17.19 -25.28 14.30
CA LEU A 65 -17.02 -25.40 12.86
C LEU A 65 -18.31 -25.88 12.22
N THR A 66 -18.78 -25.13 11.23
CA THR A 66 -19.90 -25.53 10.37
C THR A 66 -19.41 -25.58 8.91
N ILE A 67 -19.62 -26.68 8.22
CA ILE A 67 -19.29 -26.85 6.82
C ILE A 67 -20.57 -27.15 6.05
N GLN A 68 -20.90 -26.35 5.03
CA GLN A 68 -22.13 -26.50 4.22
C GLN A 68 -23.41 -26.55 5.06
N GLY A 69 -23.42 -25.84 6.20
CA GLY A 69 -24.54 -25.83 7.14
C GLY A 69 -24.55 -26.98 8.15
N GLU A 70 -23.66 -27.95 8.03
CA GLU A 70 -23.54 -29.07 9.00
C GLU A 70 -22.49 -28.76 10.06
N THR A 71 -22.86 -28.94 11.32
CA THR A 71 -21.92 -28.73 12.43
C THR A 71 -20.94 -29.91 12.56
N ILE A 72 -19.65 -29.62 12.52
CA ILE A 72 -18.60 -30.59 12.70
C ILE A 72 -18.23 -30.66 14.19
N THR A 73 -18.33 -31.85 14.77
CA THR A 73 -17.93 -32.06 16.17
C THR A 73 -16.42 -32.05 16.30
N LEU A 74 -15.88 -31.05 16.98
CA LEU A 74 -14.46 -30.89 17.25
C LEU A 74 -14.13 -31.35 18.68
N ASN A 75 -13.02 -32.07 18.81
CA ASN A 75 -12.45 -32.37 20.12
C ASN A 75 -11.73 -31.11 20.69
N PRO A 76 -11.31 -31.11 21.97
CA PRO A 76 -10.68 -29.94 22.61
C PRO A 76 -9.41 -29.47 21.87
N GLU A 77 -8.58 -30.38 21.37
CA GLU A 77 -7.34 -30.05 20.62
C GLU A 77 -7.66 -29.38 19.28
N GLN A 78 -8.66 -29.89 18.57
CA GLN A 78 -9.13 -29.30 17.33
C GLN A 78 -9.75 -27.91 17.55
N LYS A 79 -10.53 -27.72 18.62
CA LYS A 79 -11.07 -26.40 19.00
C LYS A 79 -9.95 -25.40 19.30
N GLN A 80 -8.89 -25.84 19.97
CA GLN A 80 -7.74 -24.97 20.22
C GLN A 80 -7.01 -24.61 18.91
N ALA A 81 -6.85 -25.57 18.00
CA ALA A 81 -6.20 -25.32 16.70
C ALA A 81 -6.98 -24.31 15.85
N VAL A 82 -8.32 -24.39 15.78
CA VAL A 82 -9.13 -23.40 15.06
C VAL A 82 -9.12 -22.03 15.74
N SER A 83 -9.08 -21.99 17.08
CA SER A 83 -8.95 -20.74 17.83
C SER A 83 -7.64 -20.02 17.48
N ASN A 84 -6.53 -20.73 17.57
CA ASN A 84 -5.21 -20.19 17.27
C ASN A 84 -5.15 -19.67 15.82
N TYR A 85 -5.65 -20.43 14.86
CA TYR A 85 -5.67 -20.03 13.46
C TYR A 85 -6.48 -18.75 13.23
N ARG A 86 -7.70 -18.68 13.80
CA ARG A 86 -8.53 -17.47 13.73
C ARG A 86 -7.86 -16.27 14.41
N GLU A 87 -7.24 -16.48 15.56
CA GLU A 87 -6.50 -15.43 16.29
C GLU A 87 -5.33 -14.92 15.47
N SER A 88 -4.54 -15.80 14.84
CA SER A 88 -3.45 -15.41 13.95
C SER A 88 -3.96 -14.58 12.75
N LEU A 89 -5.06 -15.00 12.11
CA LEU A 89 -5.65 -14.23 11.02
C LEU A 89 -6.10 -12.83 11.47
N ASN A 90 -6.73 -12.73 12.64
CA ASN A 90 -7.18 -11.46 13.21
C ASN A 90 -6.03 -10.55 13.64
N GLU A 91 -4.89 -11.12 14.01
CA GLU A 91 -3.71 -10.36 14.40
C GLU A 91 -2.95 -9.83 13.17
N TYR A 92 -2.74 -10.69 12.16
CA TYR A 92 -1.80 -10.39 11.09
C TYR A 92 -2.45 -9.75 9.87
N LEU A 93 -3.64 -10.17 9.43
CA LEU A 93 -4.25 -9.63 8.21
C LEU A 93 -4.55 -8.11 8.28
N PRO A 94 -4.99 -7.54 9.43
CA PRO A 94 -5.19 -6.10 9.53
C PRO A 94 -3.90 -5.26 9.42
N ARG A 95 -2.72 -5.88 9.58
CA ARG A 95 -1.43 -5.17 9.44
C ARG A 95 -1.22 -4.59 8.04
N ALA A 96 -1.74 -5.25 7.00
CA ALA A 96 -1.71 -4.70 5.64
C ALA A 96 -2.39 -3.32 5.56
N LYS A 97 -3.51 -3.15 6.28
CA LYS A 97 -4.20 -1.85 6.38
C LYS A 97 -3.33 -0.82 7.11
N GLN A 98 -2.66 -1.22 8.18
CA GLN A 98 -1.77 -0.33 8.93
C GLN A 98 -0.59 0.14 8.06
N ILE A 99 0.05 -0.77 7.32
CA ILE A 99 1.13 -0.42 6.38
C ILE A 99 0.65 0.60 5.33
N ALA A 100 -0.56 0.39 4.78
CA ALA A 100 -1.16 1.32 3.83
C ALA A 100 -1.48 2.70 4.46
N GLN A 101 -1.92 2.74 5.72
CA GLN A 101 -2.15 3.99 6.46
C GLN A 101 -0.85 4.74 6.74
N ASP A 102 0.20 4.05 7.13
CA ASP A 102 1.53 4.64 7.36
C ASP A 102 2.10 5.22 6.06
N GLY A 103 1.92 4.51 4.94
CA GLY A 103 2.27 5.03 3.61
C GLY A 103 1.50 6.28 3.22
N LEU A 104 0.18 6.33 3.49
CA LEU A 104 -0.64 7.53 3.25
C LEU A 104 -0.19 8.70 4.14
N ALA A 105 0.14 8.44 5.40
CA ALA A 105 0.66 9.47 6.32
C ALA A 105 1.96 10.07 5.80
N LEU A 106 2.92 9.22 5.40
CA LEU A 106 4.18 9.66 4.79
C LEU A 106 3.95 10.51 3.53
N ALA A 107 3.05 10.07 2.66
CA ALA A 107 2.73 10.81 1.44
C ALA A 107 2.13 12.20 1.77
N ASN A 108 1.25 12.32 2.78
CA ASN A 108 0.72 13.60 3.23
C ASN A 108 1.82 14.51 3.78
N ASP A 109 2.73 13.97 4.60
CA ASP A 109 3.87 14.75 5.14
C ASP A 109 4.76 15.31 4.03
N ILE A 110 5.01 14.52 2.97
CA ILE A 110 5.77 15.00 1.80
C ILE A 110 5.03 16.13 1.08
N VAL A 111 3.71 16.01 0.92
CA VAL A 111 2.89 17.08 0.32
C VAL A 111 2.92 18.34 1.17
N ASP A 112 2.89 18.23 2.49
CA ASP A 112 2.99 19.35 3.41
C ASP A 112 4.36 20.04 3.33
N ASP A 113 5.46 19.28 3.25
CA ASP A 113 6.81 19.83 3.02
C ASP A 113 6.90 20.61 1.70
N VAL A 114 6.23 20.10 0.64
CA VAL A 114 6.14 20.82 -0.63
C VAL A 114 5.35 22.13 -0.47
N ALA A 115 4.17 22.08 0.15
CA ALA A 115 3.32 23.22 0.38
C ALA A 115 4.04 24.32 1.17
N GLU A 116 4.78 23.95 2.22
CA GLU A 116 5.61 24.86 3.01
C GLU A 116 6.71 25.52 2.17
N SER A 117 7.37 24.75 1.30
CA SER A 117 8.43 25.26 0.42
C SER A 117 7.96 26.31 -0.58
N PHE A 118 6.66 26.34 -0.88
CA PHE A 118 6.01 27.34 -1.71
C PHE A 118 5.34 28.48 -0.92
N ASP A 119 5.39 28.48 0.42
CA ASP A 119 4.61 29.35 1.30
C ASP A 119 3.11 29.30 0.99
N ALA A 120 2.58 28.16 0.61
CA ALA A 120 1.23 27.96 0.12
C ALA A 120 0.58 26.73 0.76
N PRO A 121 0.34 26.72 2.08
CA PRO A 121 -0.07 25.51 2.83
C PRO A 121 -1.40 24.92 2.33
N GLU A 122 -2.33 25.76 1.82
CA GLU A 122 -3.63 25.30 1.33
C GLU A 122 -3.63 24.92 -0.16
N ALA A 123 -2.57 25.28 -0.91
CA ALA A 123 -2.55 25.08 -2.36
C ALA A 123 -2.59 23.60 -2.77
N PHE A 124 -2.14 22.70 -1.88
CA PHE A 124 -2.05 21.26 -2.13
C PHE A 124 -3.12 20.42 -1.42
N ASP A 125 -4.15 21.04 -0.86
CA ASP A 125 -5.25 20.33 -0.19
C ASP A 125 -6.00 19.40 -1.15
N GLY A 126 -6.16 19.77 -2.42
CA GLY A 126 -6.73 18.92 -3.47
C GLY A 126 -5.93 17.64 -3.68
N VAL A 127 -4.60 17.71 -3.62
CA VAL A 127 -3.69 16.56 -3.72
C VAL A 127 -3.92 15.61 -2.55
N LYS A 128 -3.93 16.13 -1.31
CA LYS A 128 -4.18 15.32 -0.10
C LYS A 128 -5.57 14.68 -0.13
N GLN A 129 -6.57 15.41 -0.61
CA GLN A 129 -7.93 14.87 -0.77
C GLN A 129 -7.98 13.73 -1.79
N SER A 130 -7.30 13.86 -2.93
CA SER A 130 -7.21 12.81 -3.95
C SER A 130 -6.52 11.54 -3.42
N MET A 131 -5.45 11.70 -2.65
CA MET A 131 -4.76 10.58 -1.99
C MET A 131 -5.66 9.90 -0.95
N LYS A 132 -6.36 10.68 -0.14
CA LYS A 132 -7.32 10.15 0.84
C LYS A 132 -8.47 9.40 0.16
N GLN A 133 -8.99 9.92 -0.94
CA GLN A 133 -10.04 9.25 -1.71
C GLN A 133 -9.54 7.93 -2.30
N PHE A 134 -8.36 7.94 -2.91
CA PHE A 134 -7.74 6.73 -3.41
C PHE A 134 -7.58 5.64 -2.33
N TYR A 135 -7.08 6.02 -1.15
CA TYR A 135 -6.99 5.11 -0.01
C TYR A 135 -8.36 4.57 0.40
N ALA A 136 -9.38 5.43 0.48
CA ALA A 136 -10.74 5.02 0.83
C ALA A 136 -11.34 4.04 -0.20
N ASP A 137 -11.07 4.24 -1.49
CA ASP A 137 -11.52 3.35 -2.56
C ASP A 137 -10.86 1.96 -2.46
N ILE A 138 -9.57 1.91 -2.13
CA ILE A 138 -8.86 0.65 -1.85
C ILE A 138 -9.42 -0.01 -0.59
N GLU A 139 -9.57 0.74 0.51
CA GLU A 139 -10.12 0.22 1.76
C GLU A 139 -11.52 -0.37 1.57
N ALA A 140 -12.41 0.33 0.86
CA ALA A 140 -13.77 -0.13 0.60
C ALA A 140 -13.86 -1.44 -0.21
N ARG A 141 -12.81 -1.78 -0.93
CA ARG A 141 -12.71 -3.05 -1.68
C ARG A 141 -12.51 -4.25 -0.76
N TYR A 142 -11.75 -4.05 0.32
CA TYR A 142 -11.36 -5.12 1.24
C TYR A 142 -12.08 -5.07 2.59
N TYR A 143 -12.75 -3.96 2.93
CA TYR A 143 -13.48 -3.82 4.16
C TYR A 143 -14.94 -3.45 3.90
N GLN A 144 -15.86 -4.33 4.30
CA GLN A 144 -17.29 -4.11 4.17
C GLN A 144 -17.96 -4.26 5.54
N ASN A 145 -18.66 -3.23 5.99
CA ASN A 145 -19.32 -3.17 7.31
C ASN A 145 -18.37 -3.43 8.50
N GLY A 146 -17.08 -3.19 8.33
CA GLY A 146 -16.03 -3.45 9.33
C GLY A 146 -15.36 -4.81 9.22
N ASP A 147 -15.87 -5.72 8.40
CA ASP A 147 -15.30 -7.04 8.18
C ASP A 147 -14.26 -6.98 7.05
N LEU A 148 -13.16 -7.69 7.22
CA LEU A 148 -12.17 -7.88 6.16
C LEU A 148 -12.64 -8.98 5.22
N ILE A 149 -12.68 -8.66 3.92
CA ILE A 149 -13.00 -9.60 2.84
C ILE A 149 -11.79 -9.69 1.91
N LEU A 150 -11.16 -10.85 1.84
CA LEU A 150 -10.09 -11.11 0.91
C LEU A 150 -10.59 -12.07 -0.18
N PRO A 151 -10.65 -11.62 -1.44
CA PRO A 151 -11.10 -12.45 -2.55
C PRO A 151 -10.08 -13.57 -2.83
N ALA A 152 -10.57 -14.66 -3.40
CA ALA A 152 -9.71 -15.70 -3.96
C ALA A 152 -8.97 -15.13 -5.18
N GLU A 153 -7.68 -14.90 -5.03
CA GLU A 153 -6.86 -14.26 -6.06
C GLU A 153 -5.41 -14.72 -5.99
N SER A 154 -4.76 -14.89 -7.15
CA SER A 154 -3.35 -15.17 -7.20
C SER A 154 -2.54 -13.91 -6.88
N PHE A 155 -1.35 -14.09 -6.31
CA PHE A 155 -0.42 -13.00 -6.02
C PHE A 155 -0.15 -12.14 -7.29
N ASP A 156 0.06 -12.78 -8.43
CA ASP A 156 0.32 -12.07 -9.70
C ASP A 156 -0.86 -11.19 -10.13
N SER A 157 -2.10 -11.70 -9.95
CA SER A 157 -3.31 -10.92 -10.26
C SER A 157 -3.46 -9.74 -9.31
N LEU A 158 -3.26 -9.97 -8.02
CA LEU A 158 -3.31 -8.94 -6.99
C LEU A 158 -2.26 -7.85 -7.26
N ALA A 159 -1.01 -8.25 -7.53
CA ALA A 159 0.08 -7.33 -7.84
C ALA A 159 -0.21 -6.49 -9.10
N LYS A 160 -0.80 -7.10 -10.13
CA LYS A 160 -1.22 -6.38 -11.33
C LYS A 160 -2.30 -5.36 -11.04
N THR A 161 -3.34 -5.75 -10.30
CA THR A 161 -4.43 -4.85 -9.90
C THR A 161 -3.90 -3.65 -9.11
N TRP A 162 -2.97 -3.89 -8.18
CA TRP A 162 -2.32 -2.83 -7.40
C TRP A 162 -1.48 -1.89 -8.26
N ASN A 163 -0.72 -2.41 -9.22
CA ASN A 163 0.06 -1.59 -10.14
C ASN A 163 -0.86 -0.72 -11.02
N ASP A 164 -1.93 -1.30 -11.57
CA ASP A 164 -2.90 -0.56 -12.39
C ASP A 164 -3.61 0.55 -11.58
N ASP A 165 -3.91 0.30 -10.31
CA ASP A 165 -4.52 1.30 -9.41
C ASP A 165 -3.52 2.38 -9.02
N LEU A 166 -2.27 2.01 -8.74
CA LEU A 166 -1.19 2.96 -8.45
C LEU A 166 -0.91 3.86 -9.65
N ASP A 167 -0.87 3.33 -10.87
CA ASP A 167 -0.68 4.13 -12.09
C ASP A 167 -1.80 5.15 -12.28
N LYS A 168 -3.06 4.77 -12.03
CA LYS A 168 -4.20 5.70 -12.05
C LYS A 168 -4.06 6.79 -10.97
N ALA A 169 -3.71 6.39 -9.75
CA ALA A 169 -3.48 7.33 -8.65
C ALA A 169 -2.36 8.31 -8.96
N MET A 170 -1.24 7.83 -9.52
CA MET A 170 -0.13 8.67 -9.92
C MET A 170 -0.49 9.64 -11.04
N ALA A 171 -1.34 9.24 -11.99
CA ALA A 171 -1.83 10.13 -13.04
C ALA A 171 -2.68 11.28 -12.47
N LEU A 172 -3.61 10.97 -11.55
CA LEU A 172 -4.44 11.96 -10.85
C LEU A 172 -3.58 12.87 -9.97
N PHE A 173 -2.68 12.28 -9.19
CA PHE A 173 -1.75 13.02 -8.35
C PHE A 173 -0.91 14.01 -9.16
N ASN A 174 -0.32 13.59 -10.26
CA ASN A 174 0.49 14.46 -11.11
C ASN A 174 -0.31 15.63 -11.66
N GLN A 175 -1.56 15.39 -12.09
CA GLN A 175 -2.43 16.45 -12.60
C GLN A 175 -2.75 17.49 -11.51
N GLU A 176 -3.19 17.04 -10.34
CA GLU A 176 -3.53 17.91 -9.22
C GLU A 176 -2.29 18.63 -8.69
N PHE A 177 -1.16 17.93 -8.58
CA PHE A 177 0.10 18.49 -8.13
C PHE A 177 0.61 19.61 -9.05
N ILE A 178 0.62 19.39 -10.37
CA ILE A 178 1.05 20.41 -11.34
C ILE A 178 0.14 21.65 -11.26
N THR A 179 -1.17 21.43 -11.16
CA THR A 179 -2.15 22.53 -11.05
C THR A 179 -1.92 23.33 -9.78
N SER A 180 -1.74 22.68 -8.65
CA SER A 180 -1.48 23.28 -7.34
C SER A 180 -0.15 24.04 -7.32
N ALA A 181 0.91 23.44 -7.81
CA ALA A 181 2.24 24.06 -7.88
C ALA A 181 2.24 25.30 -8.77
N PHE A 182 1.54 25.26 -9.92
CA PHE A 182 1.41 26.41 -10.81
C PHE A 182 0.60 27.51 -10.15
N GLY A 183 -0.48 27.18 -9.45
CA GLY A 183 -1.31 28.12 -8.68
C GLY A 183 -0.49 28.82 -7.60
N ALA A 184 0.20 28.06 -6.75
CA ALA A 184 1.06 28.57 -5.68
C ALA A 184 2.15 29.51 -6.21
N MET A 185 2.83 29.13 -7.29
CA MET A 185 3.84 29.94 -7.93
C MET A 185 3.26 31.24 -8.51
N SER A 186 2.07 31.17 -9.11
CA SER A 186 1.39 32.35 -9.65
C SER A 186 1.00 33.34 -8.56
N GLU A 187 0.51 32.88 -7.41
CA GLU A 187 0.18 33.73 -6.26
C GLU A 187 1.44 34.37 -5.65
N LYS A 188 2.52 33.60 -5.49
CA LYS A 188 3.82 34.13 -5.00
C LYS A 188 4.37 35.21 -5.94
N MET A 189 4.31 35.00 -7.26
CA MET A 189 4.68 36.04 -8.23
C MET A 189 3.89 37.34 -8.10
N LYS A 190 2.58 37.24 -7.86
CA LYS A 190 1.73 38.44 -7.67
C LYS A 190 2.05 39.16 -6.37
N ALA A 191 2.33 38.41 -5.29
CA ALA A 191 2.60 38.99 -3.97
C ALA A 191 3.96 39.69 -3.91
N GLU A 192 4.98 39.16 -4.55
CA GLU A 192 6.38 39.63 -4.46
C GLU A 192 6.79 40.55 -5.64
N GLY A 193 5.92 40.76 -6.62
CA GLY A 193 6.22 41.58 -7.78
C GLY A 193 7.25 40.99 -8.75
N GLY A 194 7.56 39.68 -8.62
CA GLY A 194 8.46 38.93 -9.47
C GLY A 194 8.95 37.63 -8.82
N LEU A 195 9.62 36.77 -9.60
CA LEU A 195 10.26 35.54 -9.10
C LEU A 195 11.74 35.81 -8.73
N ASN A 196 12.08 35.53 -7.49
CA ASN A 196 13.48 35.43 -7.09
C ASN A 196 14.01 34.01 -7.41
N LEU A 197 14.59 33.84 -8.60
CA LEU A 197 15.07 32.54 -9.07
C LEU A 197 16.15 31.92 -8.17
N THR A 198 16.94 32.73 -7.48
CA THR A 198 17.97 32.26 -6.54
C THR A 198 17.33 31.68 -5.29
N GLU A 199 16.36 32.37 -4.73
CA GLU A 199 15.62 31.91 -3.54
C GLU A 199 14.84 30.65 -3.86
N MET A 200 14.15 30.60 -4.99
CA MET A 200 13.44 29.41 -5.46
C MET A 200 14.37 28.21 -5.65
N ALA A 201 15.57 28.42 -6.22
CA ALA A 201 16.55 27.34 -6.37
C ALA A 201 17.05 26.80 -5.02
N ASN A 202 17.24 27.66 -4.03
CA ASN A 202 17.63 27.28 -2.68
C ASN A 202 16.50 26.48 -1.99
N SER A 203 15.26 26.98 -2.02
CA SER A 203 14.09 26.29 -1.46
C SER A 203 13.86 24.91 -2.09
N MET A 204 14.08 24.79 -3.41
CA MET A 204 14.01 23.49 -4.10
C MET A 204 15.13 22.53 -3.68
N ALA A 205 16.34 23.04 -3.41
CA ALA A 205 17.44 22.21 -2.93
C ALA A 205 17.17 21.70 -1.50
N GLU A 206 16.68 22.55 -0.62
CA GLU A 206 16.30 22.19 0.75
C GLU A 206 15.11 21.21 0.76
N LEU A 207 14.10 21.43 -0.08
CA LEU A 207 12.96 20.52 -0.24
C LEU A 207 13.41 19.13 -0.69
N LYS A 208 14.32 19.08 -1.69
CA LYS A 208 14.87 17.80 -2.17
C LYS A 208 15.56 17.01 -1.06
N GLU A 209 16.36 17.71 -0.25
CA GLU A 209 17.06 17.08 0.88
C GLU A 209 16.07 16.59 1.95
N ARG A 210 15.06 17.40 2.28
CA ARG A 210 14.03 17.07 3.26
C ARG A 210 13.23 15.83 2.83
N ILE A 211 12.77 15.79 1.57
CA ILE A 211 12.05 14.63 1.01
C ILE A 211 12.96 13.38 1.01
N ALA A 212 14.21 13.52 0.59
CA ALA A 212 15.16 12.39 0.58
C ALA A 212 15.38 11.81 1.99
N ASN A 213 15.49 12.66 3.00
CA ASN A 213 15.64 12.23 4.39
C ASN A 213 14.36 11.53 4.91
N ARG A 214 13.16 12.09 4.65
CA ARG A 214 11.90 11.44 5.01
C ARG A 214 11.76 10.07 4.39
N ILE A 215 12.02 9.96 3.08
CA ILE A 215 11.95 8.66 2.39
C ILE A 215 12.95 7.69 3.01
N ALA A 216 14.19 8.10 3.27
CA ALA A 216 15.20 7.24 3.86
C ALA A 216 14.84 6.78 5.29
N GLU A 217 14.26 7.66 6.11
CA GLU A 217 13.80 7.33 7.46
C GLU A 217 12.64 6.32 7.44
N HIS A 218 11.67 6.50 6.55
CA HIS A 218 10.50 5.63 6.45
C HIS A 218 10.76 4.34 5.66
N GLN A 219 11.69 4.34 4.70
CA GLN A 219 11.99 3.18 3.88
C GLN A 219 12.36 1.97 4.73
N SER A 220 13.25 2.14 5.70
CA SER A 220 13.67 1.07 6.61
C SER A 220 12.49 0.50 7.42
N GLN A 221 11.58 1.36 7.87
CA GLN A 221 10.40 0.93 8.62
C GLN A 221 9.41 0.15 7.73
N VAL A 222 9.15 0.64 6.52
CA VAL A 222 8.24 -0.01 5.55
C VAL A 222 8.82 -1.36 5.10
N GLU A 223 10.12 -1.43 4.83
CA GLU A 223 10.78 -2.69 4.47
C GLU A 223 10.64 -3.72 5.59
N GLN A 224 10.95 -3.34 6.84
CA GLN A 224 10.80 -4.22 7.99
C GLN A 224 9.36 -4.67 8.22
N GLN A 225 8.40 -3.74 8.18
CA GLN A 225 6.96 -4.08 8.30
C GLN A 225 6.49 -5.04 7.21
N SER A 226 7.00 -4.88 5.99
CA SER A 226 6.66 -5.75 4.86
C SER A 226 7.27 -7.15 5.02
N GLU A 227 8.52 -7.25 5.47
CA GLU A 227 9.17 -8.54 5.78
C GLU A 227 8.44 -9.26 6.90
N ASP A 228 8.18 -8.58 8.03
CA ASP A 228 7.45 -9.13 9.17
C ASP A 228 6.04 -9.60 8.78
N PHE A 229 5.38 -8.87 7.88
CA PHE A 229 4.07 -9.27 7.36
C PHE A 229 4.15 -10.52 6.49
N CYS A 230 5.14 -10.61 5.61
CA CYS A 230 5.37 -11.78 4.76
C CYS A 230 5.69 -13.03 5.58
N ASP A 231 6.56 -12.90 6.58
CA ASP A 231 6.89 -13.99 7.48
C ASP A 231 5.65 -14.48 8.24
N SER A 232 4.81 -13.55 8.71
CA SER A 232 3.55 -13.86 9.38
C SER A 232 2.57 -14.62 8.47
N LEU A 233 2.49 -14.28 7.17
CA LEU A 233 1.67 -15.03 6.20
C LEU A 233 2.21 -16.46 6.00
N GLY A 234 3.54 -16.63 5.97
CA GLY A 234 4.18 -17.93 5.94
C GLY A 234 3.82 -18.80 7.14
N GLU A 235 3.92 -18.23 8.35
CA GLU A 235 3.52 -18.91 9.60
C GLU A 235 2.04 -19.30 9.61
N ILE A 236 1.14 -18.42 9.13
CA ILE A 236 -0.30 -18.71 9.02
C ILE A 236 -0.54 -19.86 8.04
N ALA A 237 0.15 -19.90 6.89
CA ALA A 237 0.00 -20.96 5.92
C ALA A 237 0.49 -22.32 6.47
N GLU A 238 1.58 -22.35 7.25
CA GLU A 238 2.03 -23.55 7.95
C GLU A 238 1.00 -23.99 9.02
N GLN A 239 0.48 -23.04 9.77
CA GLN A 239 -0.56 -23.30 10.78
C GLN A 239 -1.82 -23.88 10.13
N GLU A 240 -2.22 -23.37 8.97
CA GLU A 240 -3.33 -23.90 8.18
C GLU A 240 -3.09 -25.36 7.74
N GLN A 241 -1.88 -25.69 7.30
CA GLN A 241 -1.53 -27.07 6.94
C GLN A 241 -1.66 -28.02 8.14
N GLN A 242 -1.21 -27.60 9.33
CA GLN A 242 -1.37 -28.37 10.56
C GLN A 242 -2.85 -28.51 10.94
N LEU A 243 -3.63 -27.45 10.76
CA LEU A 243 -5.09 -27.46 11.00
C LEU A 243 -5.79 -28.48 10.11
N HIS A 244 -5.44 -28.55 8.81
CA HIS A 244 -6.00 -29.51 7.85
C HIS A 244 -5.61 -30.98 8.17
N GLN A 245 -4.45 -31.20 8.81
CA GLN A 245 -4.08 -32.53 9.31
C GLN A 245 -4.95 -32.96 10.48
N LYS A 246 -5.28 -32.02 11.39
CA LYS A 246 -6.13 -32.25 12.56
C LYS A 246 -7.61 -32.34 12.21
N ILE A 247 -8.05 -31.58 11.20
CA ILE A 247 -9.46 -31.47 10.76
C ILE A 247 -9.51 -31.68 9.24
N PRO A 248 -9.51 -32.96 8.77
CA PRO A 248 -9.46 -33.27 7.33
C PRO A 248 -10.63 -32.70 6.52
N GLN A 249 -11.77 -32.38 7.16
CA GLN A 249 -12.92 -31.76 6.53
C GLN A 249 -12.65 -30.35 5.99
N LEU A 250 -11.58 -29.67 6.51
CA LEU A 250 -11.15 -28.35 6.04
C LEU A 250 -10.23 -28.37 4.81
N LYS A 251 -9.81 -29.55 4.31
CA LYS A 251 -8.81 -29.65 3.22
C LYS A 251 -9.21 -28.89 1.96
N ASP A 252 -10.50 -28.88 1.63
CA ASP A 252 -11.02 -28.20 0.45
C ASP A 252 -11.25 -26.69 0.68
N TYR A 253 -11.11 -26.24 1.92
CA TYR A 253 -11.22 -24.84 2.37
C TYR A 253 -9.85 -24.21 2.63
N LYS A 254 -8.84 -24.60 1.88
CA LYS A 254 -7.50 -24.02 1.96
C LYS A 254 -7.54 -22.55 1.54
N VAL A 255 -7.01 -21.68 2.40
CA VAL A 255 -6.92 -20.22 2.12
C VAL A 255 -5.61 -19.90 1.43
N PHE A 256 -4.46 -20.30 2.04
CA PHE A 256 -3.15 -19.87 1.55
C PHE A 256 -2.42 -20.97 0.79
N THR A 257 -1.70 -20.58 -0.27
CA THR A 257 -0.71 -21.41 -0.95
C THR A 257 0.57 -20.61 -1.11
N ILE A 258 1.66 -21.16 -0.64
CA ILE A 258 3.01 -20.62 -0.76
C ILE A 258 3.71 -21.36 -1.90
#